data_3c577a4fd5b95fc4df19b3ebc2654baf
#
_entry.id   3c577a4fd5b95fc4df19b3ebc2654baf
#
_cell.length_a   1.000
_cell.length_b   1.000
_cell.length_c   1.000
_cell.angle_alpha   90.00
_cell.angle_beta   90.00
_cell.angle_gamma   90.00
#
_symmetry.space_group_name_H-M   'P 1'
#
loop_
_entity.id
_entity.type
_entity.pdbx_description
1 polymer ?
#
loop_
_entity_poly.entity_id
_entity_poly.type
_entity_poly.pdbx_seq_one_letter_code
_entity_poly.pdbx_strand_id
1 'polypeptide(L)'
;FDLDAMHVNWLGLSLKCYLPKSENSLSYVWESLKGKISYCNIKRLMFSSGWRYYAEIVVSGAAPTRVSIGTSTMGIDPGVSTIAGVSEDACVLEELAPNAIQYEKKIQKISQRMDRSRKISNPNKYNEDGTINRSNHEPWKYSKNYVKMRRLLKSLYRKKHAYIVDNHRELCNKLITIARYFPVEKMHFQALQKKATETKRQEKKTEVKQKNGTVKVIRKYKRKKRFGRSINRRAPARFLLELKRKAEAVGGVYAEVDTKEFKASQYNHVTDTYEKIPLSQREKEIGNRKVQRDLYSAFLIRNADLDFKHPDREKCEYEFEYFANLQDQLILKMKESGLSMRQCFGF
;
A
#
# COMPACT_ATOMS: atom_id res chain seq x y z
N PHE A 1 -21.11 25.57 -8.78
CA PHE A 1 -19.87 26.30 -8.53
C PHE A 1 -19.78 27.47 -9.51
N ASP A 2 -19.65 28.65 -8.99
CA ASP A 2 -19.42 29.86 -9.77
C ASP A 2 -17.90 30.07 -9.87
N LEU A 3 -17.38 30.01 -11.09
CA LEU A 3 -15.96 30.08 -11.36
C LEU A 3 -15.41 31.49 -11.23
N ASP A 4 -16.19 32.48 -11.67
CA ASP A 4 -15.78 33.91 -11.71
C ASP A 4 -15.76 34.50 -10.29
N ALA A 5 -16.80 34.19 -9.52
CA ALA A 5 -16.89 34.62 -8.13
C ALA A 5 -16.13 33.71 -7.16
N MET A 6 -15.65 32.53 -7.59
CA MET A 6 -15.05 31.49 -6.74
C MET A 6 -15.94 31.09 -5.56
N HIS A 7 -17.24 30.88 -5.84
CA HIS A 7 -18.22 30.50 -4.82
C HIS A 7 -18.89 29.18 -5.13
N VAL A 8 -19.24 28.45 -4.07
CA VAL A 8 -20.18 27.31 -4.13
C VAL A 8 -21.50 27.73 -3.55
N ASN A 9 -22.53 27.71 -4.36
CA ASN A 9 -23.91 27.94 -3.91
C ASN A 9 -24.52 26.62 -3.45
N TRP A 10 -24.89 26.54 -2.18
CA TRP A 10 -25.41 25.32 -1.57
C TRP A 10 -26.51 25.62 -0.55
N LEU A 11 -27.72 25.12 -0.78
CA LEU A 11 -28.87 25.31 0.11
C LEU A 11 -29.11 26.78 0.51
N GLY A 12 -29.03 27.71 -0.45
CA GLY A 12 -29.20 29.14 -0.21
C GLY A 12 -27.99 29.86 0.38
N LEU A 13 -26.89 29.14 0.67
CA LEU A 13 -25.64 29.71 1.13
C LEU A 13 -24.68 29.93 -0.05
N SER A 14 -24.03 31.07 -0.09
CA SER A 14 -22.91 31.35 -1.01
C SER A 14 -21.59 31.22 -0.26
N LEU A 15 -20.82 30.16 -0.54
CA LEU A 15 -19.63 29.79 0.18
C LEU A 15 -18.38 30.16 -0.64
N LYS A 16 -17.60 31.11 -0.15
CA LYS A 16 -16.34 31.51 -0.80
C LYS A 16 -15.30 30.40 -0.76
N CYS A 17 -14.70 30.10 -1.91
CA CYS A 17 -13.64 29.13 -2.05
C CYS A 17 -12.28 29.80 -2.15
N TYR A 18 -11.27 29.17 -1.52
CA TYR A 18 -9.87 29.61 -1.60
C TYR A 18 -9.07 28.58 -2.40
N LEU A 19 -8.31 29.07 -3.36
CA LEU A 19 -7.44 28.26 -4.20
C LEU A 19 -6.18 27.79 -3.44
N PRO A 20 -5.52 26.73 -3.91
CA PRO A 20 -4.22 26.30 -3.40
C PRO A 20 -3.19 27.44 -3.55
N LYS A 21 -2.27 27.54 -2.57
CA LYS A 21 -1.23 28.58 -2.58
C LYS A 21 -0.02 28.23 -3.45
N SER A 22 0.26 26.93 -3.69
CA SER A 22 1.40 26.52 -4.50
C SER A 22 1.10 26.67 -5.98
N GLU A 23 2.02 27.25 -6.75
CA GLU A 23 1.89 27.46 -8.20
C GLU A 23 1.53 26.17 -8.95
N ASN A 24 2.22 25.06 -8.65
CA ASN A 24 1.94 23.78 -9.27
C ASN A 24 0.52 23.26 -9.01
N SER A 25 -0.01 23.47 -7.79
CA SER A 25 -1.38 23.05 -7.48
C SER A 25 -2.40 24.01 -8.10
N LEU A 26 -2.07 25.29 -8.14
CA LEU A 26 -2.91 26.31 -8.74
C LEU A 26 -3.05 26.11 -10.25
N SER A 27 -1.94 25.91 -10.96
CA SER A 27 -1.92 25.61 -12.39
C SER A 27 -2.76 24.35 -12.71
N TYR A 28 -2.61 23.27 -11.92
CA TYR A 28 -3.40 22.07 -12.09
C TYR A 28 -4.90 22.30 -11.91
N VAL A 29 -5.28 23.13 -10.93
CA VAL A 29 -6.70 23.46 -10.68
C VAL A 29 -7.26 24.23 -11.86
N TRP A 30 -6.57 25.26 -12.33
CA TRP A 30 -7.02 26.07 -13.48
C TRP A 30 -7.14 25.24 -14.76
N GLU A 31 -6.17 24.37 -15.02
CA GLU A 31 -6.21 23.48 -16.17
C GLU A 31 -7.37 22.47 -16.07
N SER A 32 -7.60 21.93 -14.89
CA SER A 32 -8.73 21.02 -14.64
C SER A 32 -10.07 21.72 -14.83
N LEU A 33 -10.20 22.98 -14.42
CA LEU A 33 -11.45 23.74 -14.50
C LEU A 33 -11.82 24.21 -15.93
N LYS A 34 -10.94 24.03 -16.93
CA LYS A 34 -11.29 24.18 -18.35
C LYS A 34 -12.30 23.14 -18.82
N GLY A 35 -12.39 21.99 -18.15
CA GLY A 35 -13.36 20.96 -18.45
C GLY A 35 -14.77 21.29 -17.94
N LYS A 36 -15.79 20.56 -18.41
CA LYS A 36 -17.17 20.75 -17.96
C LYS A 36 -17.34 20.31 -16.49
N ILE A 37 -17.74 21.24 -15.63
CA ILE A 37 -18.07 20.93 -14.23
C ILE A 37 -19.34 20.11 -14.17
N SER A 38 -19.26 18.91 -13.59
CA SER A 38 -20.40 18.00 -13.44
C SER A 38 -21.17 18.27 -12.16
N TYR A 39 -20.46 18.31 -11.03
CA TYR A 39 -21.04 18.62 -9.71
C TYR A 39 -19.94 19.02 -8.71
N CYS A 40 -20.38 19.51 -7.56
CA CYS A 40 -19.49 19.86 -6.45
C CYS A 40 -19.93 19.16 -5.16
N ASN A 41 -18.99 18.58 -4.44
CA ASN A 41 -19.19 18.03 -3.11
C ASN A 41 -18.56 18.94 -2.07
N ILE A 42 -19.25 19.14 -0.93
CA ILE A 42 -18.65 19.80 0.23
C ILE A 42 -18.14 18.73 1.18
N LYS A 43 -16.82 18.67 1.34
CA LYS A 43 -16.14 17.74 2.27
C LYS A 43 -15.73 18.44 3.57
N ARG A 44 -16.02 17.80 4.69
CA ARG A 44 -15.57 18.22 6.01
C ARG A 44 -14.48 17.31 6.53
N LEU A 45 -13.28 17.86 6.78
CA LEU A 45 -12.13 17.12 7.28
C LEU A 45 -11.72 17.61 8.68
N MET A 46 -11.41 16.65 9.59
CA MET A 46 -10.92 16.96 10.94
C MET A 46 -9.42 17.20 10.93
N PHE A 47 -9.01 18.36 11.41
CA PHE A 47 -7.62 18.71 11.71
C PHE A 47 -7.42 18.83 13.23
N SER A 48 -6.18 18.94 13.69
CA SER A 48 -5.88 19.18 15.11
C SER A 48 -6.48 20.50 15.61
N SER A 49 -6.56 21.51 14.74
CA SER A 49 -7.16 22.82 14.99
C SER A 49 -8.69 22.86 14.91
N GLY A 50 -9.33 21.79 14.43
CA GLY A 50 -10.78 21.73 14.23
C GLY A 50 -11.19 21.25 12.84
N TRP A 51 -12.44 21.48 12.51
CA TRP A 51 -13.00 21.14 11.20
C TRP A 51 -12.57 22.15 10.12
N ARG A 52 -12.24 21.63 8.94
CA ARG A 52 -12.06 22.42 7.72
C ARG A 52 -12.97 21.89 6.64
N TYR A 53 -13.46 22.79 5.80
CA TYR A 53 -14.34 22.46 4.69
C TYR A 53 -13.61 22.64 3.37
N TYR A 54 -13.93 21.79 2.42
CA TYR A 54 -13.34 21.77 1.09
C TYR A 54 -14.45 21.60 0.06
N ALA A 55 -14.39 22.38 -1.01
CA ALA A 55 -15.13 22.12 -2.22
C ALA A 55 -14.37 21.10 -3.05
N GLU A 56 -15.01 19.98 -3.38
CA GLU A 56 -14.48 18.97 -4.30
C GLU A 56 -15.28 19.09 -5.60
N ILE A 57 -14.67 19.74 -6.59
CA ILE A 57 -15.31 19.99 -7.89
C ILE A 57 -15.00 18.78 -8.77
N VAL A 58 -16.04 18.13 -9.29
CA VAL A 58 -15.94 17.02 -10.23
C VAL A 58 -16.11 17.57 -11.65
N VAL A 59 -15.06 17.39 -12.42
CA VAL A 59 -14.98 17.85 -13.80
C VAL A 59 -14.96 16.66 -14.73
N SER A 60 -15.73 16.70 -15.80
CA SER A 60 -15.72 15.67 -16.85
C SER A 60 -14.62 15.96 -17.87
N GLY A 61 -14.07 14.89 -18.44
CA GLY A 61 -12.98 14.95 -19.40
C GLY A 61 -11.69 14.29 -18.88
N ALA A 62 -10.62 14.39 -19.65
CA ALA A 62 -9.31 13.87 -19.28
C ALA A 62 -8.66 14.76 -18.20
N ALA A 63 -8.12 14.12 -17.16
CA ALA A 63 -7.36 14.85 -16.15
C ALA A 63 -6.06 15.42 -16.75
N PRO A 64 -5.64 16.65 -16.39
CA PRO A 64 -4.34 17.18 -16.83
C PRO A 64 -3.20 16.24 -16.41
N THR A 65 -2.33 15.93 -17.36
CA THR A 65 -1.16 15.08 -17.12
C THR A 65 0.07 15.93 -16.88
N ARG A 66 0.86 15.56 -15.86
CA ARG A 66 2.11 16.26 -15.50
C ARG A 66 3.34 15.40 -15.71
N VAL A 67 3.13 14.19 -16.19
CA VAL A 67 4.18 13.19 -16.33
C VAL A 67 4.18 12.71 -17.77
N SER A 68 5.33 12.79 -18.43
CA SER A 68 5.53 12.18 -19.74
C SER A 68 5.56 10.67 -19.56
N ILE A 69 4.89 9.96 -20.47
CA ILE A 69 4.92 8.51 -20.51
C ILE A 69 6.25 8.04 -21.12
N GLY A 70 6.85 6.99 -20.53
CA GLY A 70 7.99 6.29 -21.09
C GLY A 70 7.64 5.44 -22.31
N THR A 71 8.60 4.71 -22.82
CA THR A 71 8.45 3.86 -24.02
C THR A 71 8.59 2.37 -23.71
N SER A 72 9.24 2.03 -22.60
CA SER A 72 9.60 0.65 -22.22
C SER A 72 8.42 -0.20 -21.78
N THR A 73 8.63 -1.53 -21.76
CA THR A 73 7.77 -2.49 -21.08
C THR A 73 8.32 -2.74 -19.68
N MET A 74 7.48 -2.68 -18.65
CA MET A 74 7.89 -2.98 -17.27
C MET A 74 7.04 -4.09 -16.67
N GLY A 75 7.66 -5.24 -16.42
CA GLY A 75 7.04 -6.32 -15.64
C GLY A 75 6.99 -5.94 -14.16
N ILE A 76 5.86 -6.21 -13.51
CA ILE A 76 5.63 -5.87 -12.10
C ILE A 76 5.26 -7.10 -11.29
N ASP A 77 6.05 -7.39 -10.25
CA ASP A 77 5.69 -8.35 -9.18
C ASP A 77 5.25 -7.57 -7.93
N PRO A 78 3.95 -7.55 -7.62
CA PRO A 78 3.43 -6.84 -6.46
C PRO A 78 3.43 -7.72 -5.21
N GLY A 79 4.33 -7.46 -4.28
CA GLY A 79 4.29 -8.06 -2.95
C GLY A 79 3.25 -7.43 -2.01
N VAL A 80 3.15 -7.96 -0.78
CA VAL A 80 2.27 -7.41 0.28
C VAL A 80 2.79 -6.11 0.89
N SER A 81 4.05 -5.80 0.67
CA SER A 81 4.72 -4.63 1.24
C SER A 81 5.69 -3.95 0.27
N THR A 82 6.05 -4.61 -0.78
CA THR A 82 7.09 -4.20 -1.74
C THR A 82 6.56 -4.31 -3.14
N ILE A 83 7.15 -3.56 -4.06
CA ILE A 83 6.93 -3.67 -5.49
C ILE A 83 8.28 -3.90 -6.13
N ALA A 84 8.39 -4.94 -6.93
CA ALA A 84 9.49 -5.15 -7.86
C ALA A 84 9.03 -4.82 -9.28
N GLY A 85 9.83 -4.08 -10.01
CA GLY A 85 9.59 -3.72 -11.41
C GLY A 85 10.88 -3.86 -12.22
N VAL A 86 10.79 -4.42 -13.41
CA VAL A 86 11.92 -4.57 -14.32
C VAL A 86 11.52 -4.13 -15.71
N SER A 87 12.25 -3.18 -16.26
CA SER A 87 12.13 -2.72 -17.63
C SER A 87 13.41 -3.04 -18.43
N GLU A 88 13.46 -2.59 -19.67
CA GLU A 88 14.67 -2.67 -20.50
C GLU A 88 15.85 -1.96 -19.84
N ASP A 89 15.62 -0.79 -19.23
CA ASP A 89 16.68 0.14 -18.79
C ASP A 89 16.75 0.31 -17.28
N ALA A 90 15.81 -0.27 -16.51
CA ALA A 90 15.73 -0.03 -15.09
C ALA A 90 15.17 -1.20 -14.27
N CYS A 91 15.76 -1.39 -13.10
CA CYS A 91 15.17 -2.19 -12.02
C CYS A 91 14.66 -1.28 -10.92
N VAL A 92 13.50 -1.61 -10.35
CA VAL A 92 12.86 -0.90 -9.23
C VAL A 92 12.49 -1.92 -8.16
N LEU A 93 12.94 -1.68 -6.94
CA LEU A 93 12.58 -2.49 -5.77
C LEU A 93 12.28 -1.53 -4.60
N GLU A 94 11.00 -1.30 -4.34
CA GLU A 94 10.59 -0.30 -3.36
C GLU A 94 9.56 -0.81 -2.35
N GLU A 95 9.65 -0.31 -1.11
CA GLU A 95 8.66 -0.56 -0.07
C GLU A 95 7.51 0.42 -0.22
N LEU A 96 6.28 -0.10 -0.29
CA LEU A 96 5.07 0.72 -0.32
C LEU A 96 4.86 1.42 1.03
N ALA A 97 4.71 2.73 1.01
CA ALA A 97 4.40 3.57 2.16
C ALA A 97 5.23 3.23 3.42
N PRO A 98 6.58 3.28 3.37
CA PRO A 98 7.46 2.81 4.45
C PRO A 98 7.19 3.51 5.79
N ASN A 99 6.90 4.81 5.78
CA ASN A 99 6.64 5.60 6.99
C ASN A 99 5.23 5.41 7.59
N ALA A 100 4.35 4.62 6.97
CA ALA A 100 3.01 4.34 7.51
C ALA A 100 3.06 3.70 8.91
N ILE A 101 4.14 2.96 9.23
CA ILE A 101 4.38 2.37 10.55
C ILE A 101 4.50 3.43 11.67
N GLN A 102 5.05 4.60 11.37
CA GLN A 102 5.22 5.68 12.35
C GLN A 102 3.85 6.26 12.76
N TYR A 103 2.94 6.40 11.79
CA TYR A 103 1.55 6.79 12.08
C TYR A 103 0.83 5.74 12.93
N GLU A 104 1.02 4.46 12.65
CA GLU A 104 0.41 3.38 13.44
C GLU A 104 0.89 3.38 14.89
N LYS A 105 2.19 3.57 15.13
CA LYS A 105 2.74 3.69 16.49
C LYS A 105 2.10 4.86 17.25
N LYS A 106 1.93 6.03 16.59
CA LYS A 106 1.27 7.21 17.18
C LYS A 106 -0.21 6.94 17.46
N ILE A 107 -0.93 6.35 16.50
CA ILE A 107 -2.35 5.96 16.61
C ILE A 107 -2.53 5.00 17.78
N GLN A 108 -1.69 3.97 17.91
CA GLN A 108 -1.76 3.00 19.00
C GLN A 108 -1.57 3.67 20.37
N LYS A 109 -0.57 4.55 20.51
CA LYS A 109 -0.34 5.30 21.78
C LYS A 109 -1.55 6.16 22.18
N ILE A 110 -2.16 6.85 21.20
CA ILE A 110 -3.36 7.67 21.47
C ILE A 110 -4.55 6.79 21.82
N SER A 111 -4.78 5.70 21.10
CA SER A 111 -5.87 4.76 21.39
C SER A 111 -5.75 4.19 22.80
N GLN A 112 -4.56 3.78 23.25
CA GLN A 112 -4.31 3.30 24.60
C GLN A 112 -4.59 4.36 25.68
N ARG A 113 -4.25 5.62 25.40
CA ARG A 113 -4.56 6.75 26.32
C ARG A 113 -6.07 7.01 26.40
N MET A 114 -6.75 6.93 25.25
CA MET A 114 -8.20 7.07 25.17
C MET A 114 -8.91 5.95 25.93
N ASP A 115 -8.45 4.70 25.79
CA ASP A 115 -9.04 3.56 26.51
C ASP A 115 -8.88 3.71 28.03
N ARG A 116 -7.69 4.14 28.50
CA ARG A 116 -7.48 4.44 29.92
C ARG A 116 -8.40 5.56 30.42
N SER A 117 -8.49 6.68 29.69
CA SER A 117 -9.35 7.80 30.04
C SER A 117 -10.82 7.40 30.08
N ARG A 118 -11.27 6.60 29.12
CA ARG A 118 -12.64 6.07 29.06
C ARG A 118 -12.95 5.16 30.25
N LYS A 119 -12.01 4.30 30.63
CA LYS A 119 -12.14 3.39 31.77
C LYS A 119 -12.28 4.15 33.09
N ILE A 120 -11.43 5.16 33.32
CA ILE A 120 -11.47 6.02 34.51
C ILE A 120 -12.80 6.78 34.59
N SER A 121 -13.31 7.30 33.47
CA SER A 121 -14.56 8.08 33.45
C SER A 121 -15.83 7.22 33.56
N ASN A 122 -15.72 5.89 33.43
CA ASN A 122 -16.87 4.98 33.41
C ASN A 122 -16.54 3.64 34.13
N PRO A 123 -16.20 3.63 35.41
CA PRO A 123 -15.79 2.42 36.11
C PRO A 123 -16.91 1.36 36.10
N ASN A 124 -18.17 1.77 36.27
CA ASN A 124 -19.33 0.88 36.35
C ASN A 124 -19.65 0.14 35.01
N LYS A 125 -19.01 0.57 33.89
CA LYS A 125 -19.15 -0.09 32.60
C LYS A 125 -18.15 -1.21 32.34
N TYR A 126 -17.37 -1.58 33.32
CA TYR A 126 -16.36 -2.61 33.21
C TYR A 126 -16.54 -3.65 34.30
N ASN A 127 -16.42 -4.93 33.90
CA ASN A 127 -16.37 -6.06 34.82
C ASN A 127 -15.01 -6.09 35.56
N GLU A 128 -14.90 -6.90 36.61
CA GLU A 128 -13.66 -7.08 37.38
C GLU A 128 -12.48 -7.54 36.51
N ASP A 129 -12.73 -8.35 35.50
CA ASP A 129 -11.72 -8.79 34.51
C ASP A 129 -11.30 -7.68 33.53
N GLY A 130 -11.91 -6.51 33.61
CA GLY A 130 -11.65 -5.35 32.76
C GLY A 130 -12.32 -5.39 31.39
N THR A 131 -13.20 -6.35 31.12
CA THR A 131 -14.06 -6.39 29.93
C THR A 131 -15.23 -5.40 30.09
N ILE A 132 -15.84 -5.02 28.97
CA ILE A 132 -17.00 -4.11 28.99
C ILE A 132 -18.23 -4.90 29.45
N ASN A 133 -18.90 -4.39 30.50
CA ASN A 133 -20.21 -4.88 30.93
C ASN A 133 -21.27 -4.46 29.93
N ARG A 134 -21.74 -5.40 29.14
CA ARG A 134 -22.73 -5.17 28.07
C ARG A 134 -24.15 -4.95 28.63
N SER A 135 -24.41 -5.38 29.86
CA SER A 135 -25.72 -5.19 30.52
C SER A 135 -25.90 -3.76 31.06
N ASN A 136 -24.83 -2.98 31.16
CA ASN A 136 -24.92 -1.58 31.57
C ASN A 136 -25.18 -0.69 30.36
N HIS A 137 -26.43 -0.18 30.24
CA HIS A 137 -26.88 0.68 29.14
C HIS A 137 -26.74 2.18 29.39
N GLU A 138 -26.13 2.61 30.53
CA GLU A 138 -25.87 4.02 30.78
C GLU A 138 -25.09 4.69 29.64
N PRO A 139 -25.30 6.00 29.35
CA PRO A 139 -24.50 6.70 28.35
C PRO A 139 -23.03 6.81 28.77
N TRP A 140 -22.13 6.70 27.78
CA TRP A 140 -20.70 6.85 28.02
C TRP A 140 -20.35 8.30 28.38
N LYS A 141 -19.65 8.49 29.50
CA LYS A 141 -19.08 9.79 29.90
C LYS A 141 -17.68 9.96 29.32
N TYR A 142 -17.41 11.11 28.74
CA TYR A 142 -16.12 11.40 28.11
C TYR A 142 -15.50 12.65 28.70
N SER A 143 -14.27 12.54 29.21
CA SER A 143 -13.50 13.68 29.68
C SER A 143 -13.13 14.63 28.54
N LYS A 144 -12.84 15.92 28.87
CA LYS A 144 -12.33 16.90 27.90
C LYS A 144 -11.07 16.40 27.21
N ASN A 145 -10.17 15.71 27.92
CA ASN A 145 -8.96 15.10 27.36
C ASN A 145 -9.28 13.96 26.38
N TYR A 146 -10.27 13.11 26.67
CA TYR A 146 -10.72 12.08 25.74
C TYR A 146 -11.19 12.69 24.41
N VAL A 147 -12.00 13.74 24.47
CA VAL A 147 -12.51 14.44 23.27
C VAL A 147 -11.36 15.05 22.46
N LYS A 148 -10.37 15.66 23.13
CA LYS A 148 -9.17 16.19 22.49
C LYS A 148 -8.35 15.10 21.81
N MET A 149 -8.11 13.97 22.48
CA MET A 149 -7.41 12.81 21.92
C MET A 149 -8.17 12.19 20.75
N ARG A 150 -9.51 12.13 20.79
CA ARG A 150 -10.35 11.65 19.70
C ARG A 150 -10.20 12.51 18.43
N ARG A 151 -10.12 13.85 18.58
CA ARG A 151 -9.84 14.77 17.46
C ARG A 151 -8.45 14.52 16.88
N LEU A 152 -7.44 14.38 17.74
CA LEU A 152 -6.07 14.05 17.31
C LEU A 152 -6.00 12.69 16.59
N LEU A 153 -6.70 11.68 17.09
CA LEU A 153 -6.77 10.36 16.45
C LEU A 153 -7.35 10.45 15.03
N LYS A 154 -8.45 11.17 14.84
CA LYS A 154 -9.03 11.41 13.51
C LYS A 154 -8.04 12.11 12.57
N SER A 155 -7.32 13.11 13.08
CA SER A 155 -6.30 13.81 12.30
C SER A 155 -5.13 12.89 11.90
N LEU A 156 -4.70 11.98 12.79
CA LEU A 156 -3.65 11.01 12.49
C LEU A 156 -4.06 10.00 11.42
N TYR A 157 -5.30 9.50 11.47
CA TYR A 157 -5.81 8.62 10.40
C TYR A 157 -5.87 9.33 9.05
N ARG A 158 -6.32 10.59 9.02
CA ARG A 158 -6.31 11.40 7.80
C ARG A 158 -4.90 11.59 7.25
N LYS A 159 -3.94 11.95 8.11
CA LYS A 159 -2.52 12.13 7.72
C LYS A 159 -1.92 10.82 7.20
N LYS A 160 -2.19 9.69 7.87
CA LYS A 160 -1.75 8.37 7.40
C LYS A 160 -2.30 8.07 6.01
N HIS A 161 -3.59 8.33 5.80
CA HIS A 161 -4.22 8.09 4.49
C HIS A 161 -3.60 8.97 3.40
N ALA A 162 -3.45 10.27 3.64
CA ALA A 162 -2.82 11.19 2.70
C ALA A 162 -1.40 10.72 2.35
N TYR A 163 -0.58 10.40 3.35
CA TYR A 163 0.77 9.90 3.12
C TYR A 163 0.81 8.64 2.22
N ILE A 164 -0.09 7.66 2.46
CA ILE A 164 -0.15 6.45 1.62
C ILE A 164 -0.53 6.80 0.17
N VAL A 165 -1.50 7.69 0.00
CA VAL A 165 -1.94 8.13 -1.33
C VAL A 165 -0.82 8.83 -2.08
N ASP A 166 -0.15 9.77 -1.42
CA ASP A 166 0.91 10.57 -2.04
C ASP A 166 2.11 9.70 -2.41
N ASN A 167 2.56 8.81 -1.50
CA ASN A 167 3.63 7.85 -1.79
C ASN A 167 3.30 6.94 -2.98
N HIS A 168 2.06 6.42 -3.05
CA HIS A 168 1.65 5.61 -4.20
C HIS A 168 1.65 6.41 -5.51
N ARG A 169 1.20 7.66 -5.47
CA ARG A 169 1.17 8.54 -6.66
C ARG A 169 2.57 8.88 -7.15
N GLU A 170 3.49 9.15 -6.24
CA GLU A 170 4.90 9.41 -6.55
C GLU A 170 5.54 8.20 -7.22
N LEU A 171 5.36 7.00 -6.63
CA LEU A 171 5.88 5.77 -7.22
C LEU A 171 5.23 5.47 -8.57
N CYS A 172 3.92 5.59 -8.71
CA CYS A 172 3.26 5.43 -10.01
C CYS A 172 3.80 6.41 -11.06
N ASN A 173 4.03 7.67 -10.70
CA ASN A 173 4.61 8.64 -11.62
C ASN A 173 6.01 8.20 -12.07
N LYS A 174 6.86 7.77 -11.13
CA LYS A 174 8.20 7.24 -11.42
C LYS A 174 8.13 6.05 -12.40
N LEU A 175 7.23 5.10 -12.20
CA LEU A 175 7.10 3.95 -13.10
C LEU A 175 6.61 4.37 -14.50
N ILE A 176 5.66 5.29 -14.57
CA ILE A 176 5.09 5.78 -15.84
C ILE A 176 6.11 6.56 -16.66
N THR A 177 7.05 7.29 -16.02
CA THR A 177 8.14 7.95 -16.77
C THR A 177 9.12 6.96 -17.41
N ILE A 178 9.19 5.73 -16.91
CA ILE A 178 10.06 4.68 -17.45
C ILE A 178 9.34 3.90 -18.55
N ALA A 179 8.10 3.49 -18.28
CA ALA A 179 7.42 2.50 -19.11
C ALA A 179 6.03 2.96 -19.57
N ARG A 180 5.58 2.38 -20.66
CA ARG A 180 4.25 2.54 -21.24
C ARG A 180 3.40 1.30 -21.08
N TYR A 181 4.00 0.13 -21.12
CA TYR A 181 3.32 -1.14 -21.03
C TYR A 181 3.67 -1.87 -19.73
N PHE A 182 2.64 -2.26 -18.97
CA PHE A 182 2.78 -2.85 -17.64
C PHE A 182 2.10 -4.22 -17.57
N PRO A 183 2.79 -5.33 -17.85
CA PRO A 183 2.36 -6.65 -17.43
C PRO A 183 2.56 -6.77 -15.90
N VAL A 184 1.50 -7.13 -15.19
CA VAL A 184 1.47 -7.13 -13.71
C VAL A 184 0.91 -8.45 -13.20
N GLU A 185 1.58 -9.09 -12.24
CA GLU A 185 1.07 -10.30 -11.61
C GLU A 185 -0.23 -10.03 -10.86
N LYS A 186 -1.26 -10.83 -11.14
CA LYS A 186 -2.57 -10.72 -10.52
C LYS A 186 -2.58 -11.27 -9.09
N MET A 187 -2.61 -10.38 -8.10
CA MET A 187 -2.59 -10.73 -6.70
C MET A 187 -3.96 -10.72 -6.03
N HIS A 188 -4.30 -11.82 -5.33
CA HIS A 188 -5.53 -11.94 -4.56
C HIS A 188 -5.35 -11.46 -3.10
N PHE A 189 -5.16 -10.17 -2.87
CA PHE A 189 -4.92 -9.58 -1.54
C PHE A 189 -6.02 -9.89 -0.52
N GLN A 190 -7.28 -10.01 -0.94
CA GLN A 190 -8.38 -10.38 -0.03
C GLN A 190 -8.19 -11.80 0.56
N ALA A 191 -7.74 -12.75 -0.25
CA ALA A 191 -7.45 -14.11 0.21
C ALA A 191 -6.27 -14.15 1.20
N LEU A 192 -5.26 -13.30 1.00
CA LEU A 192 -4.12 -13.15 1.91
C LEU A 192 -4.49 -12.51 3.25
N GLN A 193 -5.61 -11.75 3.31
CA GLN A 193 -6.12 -11.15 4.54
C GLN A 193 -7.02 -12.08 5.35
N LYS A 194 -7.64 -13.09 4.72
CA LYS A 194 -8.61 -13.98 5.39
C LYS A 194 -8.01 -14.62 6.63
N LYS A 195 -8.78 -14.62 7.71
CA LYS A 195 -8.49 -15.38 8.91
C LYS A 195 -8.64 -16.87 8.58
N ALA A 196 -7.79 -17.71 9.18
CA ALA A 196 -8.02 -19.16 9.12
C ALA A 196 -9.35 -19.48 9.83
N THR A 197 -10.23 -20.22 9.17
CA THR A 197 -11.52 -20.68 9.73
C THR A 197 -11.29 -21.76 10.79
N GLU A 198 -10.32 -22.64 10.53
CA GLU A 198 -9.92 -23.69 11.48
C GLU A 198 -8.45 -23.55 11.83
N THR A 199 -8.14 -23.62 13.10
CA THR A 199 -6.77 -23.60 13.60
C THR A 199 -6.50 -24.85 14.45
N LYS A 200 -5.72 -25.79 13.91
CA LYS A 200 -5.20 -26.93 14.69
C LYS A 200 -4.28 -26.42 15.80
N ARG A 201 -4.33 -27.06 16.97
CA ARG A 201 -3.40 -26.76 18.06
C ARG A 201 -2.01 -27.31 17.73
N GLN A 202 -0.98 -26.60 18.20
CA GLN A 202 0.41 -27.08 18.11
C GLN A 202 0.58 -28.27 19.04
N GLU A 203 1.44 -29.19 18.69
CA GLU A 203 1.79 -30.33 19.58
C GLU A 203 2.61 -29.85 20.78
N LYS A 204 3.44 -28.83 20.57
CA LYS A 204 4.28 -28.22 21.60
C LYS A 204 3.43 -27.54 22.68
N LYS A 205 3.58 -27.97 23.92
CA LYS A 205 3.03 -27.32 25.12
C LYS A 205 3.87 -26.06 25.42
N THR A 206 3.21 -24.98 25.81
CA THR A 206 3.86 -23.72 26.20
C THR A 206 3.34 -23.29 27.54
N GLU A 207 4.23 -22.99 28.46
CA GLU A 207 3.89 -22.41 29.76
C GLU A 207 3.58 -20.94 29.65
N VAL A 208 2.46 -20.51 30.20
CA VAL A 208 2.04 -19.11 30.24
C VAL A 208 1.78 -18.73 31.68
N LYS A 209 2.59 -17.79 32.19
CA LYS A 209 2.33 -17.17 33.51
C LYS A 209 1.09 -16.30 33.42
N GLN A 210 0.12 -16.56 34.27
CA GLN A 210 -1.08 -15.74 34.43
C GLN A 210 -0.80 -14.53 35.32
N LYS A 211 -1.67 -13.53 35.30
CA LYS A 211 -1.53 -12.31 36.13
C LYS A 211 -1.54 -12.60 37.64
N ASN A 212 -2.14 -13.70 38.05
CA ASN A 212 -2.21 -14.19 39.44
C ASN A 212 -0.98 -15.03 39.85
N GLY A 213 0.08 -15.09 39.05
CA GLY A 213 1.30 -15.85 39.32
C GLY A 213 1.24 -17.33 38.99
N THR A 214 0.08 -17.89 38.69
CA THR A 214 -0.05 -19.32 38.34
C THR A 214 0.46 -19.58 36.93
N VAL A 215 1.11 -20.75 36.73
CA VAL A 215 1.60 -21.17 35.41
C VAL A 215 0.57 -22.13 34.80
N LYS A 216 0.03 -21.74 33.64
CA LYS A 216 -0.89 -22.59 32.89
C LYS A 216 -0.20 -23.13 31.64
N VAL A 217 -0.20 -24.46 31.52
CA VAL A 217 0.33 -25.14 30.32
C VAL A 217 -0.75 -25.17 29.24
N ILE A 218 -0.50 -24.49 28.12
CA ILE A 218 -1.45 -24.44 27.01
C ILE A 218 -0.82 -24.90 25.70
N ARG A 219 -1.62 -25.47 24.82
CA ARG A 219 -1.24 -25.69 23.42
C ARG A 219 -1.72 -24.51 22.60
N LYS A 220 -0.78 -23.72 22.09
CA LYS A 220 -1.10 -22.61 21.21
C LYS A 220 -1.66 -23.11 19.88
N TYR A 221 -2.56 -22.34 19.28
CA TYR A 221 -3.05 -22.67 17.94
C TYR A 221 -1.96 -22.45 16.88
N LYS A 222 -1.88 -23.38 15.89
CA LYS A 222 -1.09 -23.14 14.67
C LYS A 222 -1.65 -21.90 13.98
N ARG A 223 -0.85 -20.85 13.84
CA ARG A 223 -1.27 -19.62 13.16
C ARG A 223 -0.87 -19.72 11.69
N LYS A 224 -1.84 -19.62 10.79
CA LYS A 224 -1.54 -19.34 9.38
C LYS A 224 -0.81 -17.98 9.30
N LYS A 225 0.27 -17.89 8.52
CA LYS A 225 0.89 -16.59 8.21
C LYS A 225 -0.19 -15.66 7.66
N ARG A 226 -0.37 -14.48 8.27
CA ARG A 226 -1.40 -13.51 7.90
C ARG A 226 -0.72 -12.23 7.50
N PHE A 227 -0.99 -11.80 6.28
CA PHE A 227 -0.44 -10.56 5.74
C PHE A 227 -1.37 -9.37 5.95
N GLY A 228 -2.55 -9.56 6.57
CA GLY A 228 -3.57 -8.52 6.71
C GLY A 228 -3.08 -7.22 7.33
N ARG A 229 -2.14 -7.28 8.29
CA ARG A 229 -1.55 -6.06 8.87
C ARG A 229 -0.68 -5.30 7.88
N SER A 230 0.13 -6.01 7.10
CA SER A 230 0.99 -5.39 6.07
C SER A 230 0.14 -4.79 4.96
N ILE A 231 -0.80 -5.56 4.44
CA ILE A 231 -1.72 -5.13 3.39
C ILE A 231 -2.54 -3.90 3.83
N ASN A 232 -3.10 -3.93 5.05
CA ASN A 232 -3.87 -2.78 5.57
C ASN A 232 -3.01 -1.53 5.82
N ARG A 233 -1.74 -1.71 6.12
CA ARG A 233 -0.80 -0.60 6.34
C ARG A 233 -0.39 0.05 5.04
N ARG A 234 -0.13 -0.73 4.00
CA ARG A 234 0.51 -0.31 2.74
C ARG A 234 -0.44 -0.19 1.57
N ALA A 235 -1.60 -0.84 1.65
CA ALA A 235 -2.66 -0.83 0.65
C ALA A 235 -2.17 -1.18 -0.79
N PRO A 236 -1.48 -2.34 -1.02
CA PRO A 236 -0.92 -2.67 -2.33
C PRO A 236 -1.97 -2.76 -3.43
N ALA A 237 -3.18 -3.26 -3.16
CA ALA A 237 -4.27 -3.26 -4.14
C ALA A 237 -4.64 -1.84 -4.62
N ARG A 238 -4.57 -0.85 -3.72
CA ARG A 238 -4.78 0.55 -4.10
C ARG A 238 -3.66 1.08 -4.99
N PHE A 239 -2.42 0.69 -4.72
CA PHE A 239 -1.28 1.05 -5.57
C PHE A 239 -1.49 0.55 -6.99
N LEU A 240 -1.84 -0.72 -7.18
CA LEU A 240 -2.08 -1.30 -8.51
C LEU A 240 -3.24 -0.60 -9.25
N LEU A 241 -4.34 -0.31 -8.53
CA LEU A 241 -5.45 0.45 -9.10
C LEU A 241 -5.04 1.86 -9.53
N GLU A 242 -4.20 2.55 -8.73
CA GLU A 242 -3.69 3.88 -9.07
C GLU A 242 -2.72 3.82 -10.25
N LEU A 243 -1.86 2.79 -10.32
CA LEU A 243 -0.96 2.57 -11.45
C LEU A 243 -1.76 2.35 -12.75
N LYS A 244 -2.74 1.43 -12.72
CA LYS A 244 -3.63 1.16 -13.86
C LYS A 244 -4.29 2.44 -14.34
N ARG A 245 -4.99 3.15 -13.45
CA ARG A 245 -5.71 4.38 -13.78
C ARG A 245 -4.80 5.45 -14.39
N LYS A 246 -3.59 5.62 -13.84
CA LYS A 246 -2.64 6.63 -14.32
C LYS A 246 -2.00 6.24 -15.64
N ALA A 247 -1.61 4.96 -15.82
CA ALA A 247 -1.05 4.47 -17.06
C ALA A 247 -2.06 4.65 -18.21
N GLU A 248 -3.30 4.19 -18.02
CA GLU A 248 -4.37 4.34 -19.01
C GLU A 248 -4.67 5.83 -19.34
N ALA A 249 -4.65 6.71 -18.33
CA ALA A 249 -4.89 8.15 -18.52
C ALA A 249 -3.85 8.85 -19.41
N VAL A 250 -2.65 8.31 -19.52
CA VAL A 250 -1.57 8.85 -20.38
C VAL A 250 -1.34 8.01 -21.65
N GLY A 251 -2.27 7.11 -21.98
CA GLY A 251 -2.19 6.24 -23.15
C GLY A 251 -1.25 5.05 -23.02
N GLY A 252 -0.94 4.64 -21.79
CA GLY A 252 -0.25 3.39 -21.49
C GLY A 252 -1.21 2.21 -21.38
N VAL A 253 -0.67 1.01 -21.24
CA VAL A 253 -1.41 -0.24 -21.16
C VAL A 253 -1.08 -0.98 -19.88
N TYR A 254 -2.09 -1.47 -19.19
CA TYR A 254 -1.96 -2.31 -17.99
C TYR A 254 -2.57 -3.68 -18.27
N ALA A 255 -1.76 -4.74 -18.22
CA ALA A 255 -2.19 -6.12 -18.46
C ALA A 255 -1.99 -6.97 -17.21
N GLU A 256 -2.92 -7.87 -16.91
CA GLU A 256 -2.82 -8.77 -15.76
C GLU A 256 -2.34 -10.16 -16.21
N VAL A 257 -1.31 -10.67 -15.51
CA VAL A 257 -0.76 -12.03 -15.70
C VAL A 257 -1.31 -12.93 -14.60
N ASP A 258 -1.88 -14.09 -14.94
CA ASP A 258 -2.46 -15.01 -13.96
C ASP A 258 -1.37 -15.75 -13.18
N THR A 259 -1.34 -15.55 -11.88
CA THR A 259 -0.36 -16.15 -10.93
C THR A 259 -0.37 -17.68 -10.95
N LYS A 260 -1.53 -18.30 -11.23
CA LYS A 260 -1.66 -19.77 -11.14
C LYS A 260 -1.11 -20.48 -12.37
N GLU A 261 -1.18 -19.84 -13.50
CA GLU A 261 -0.65 -20.37 -14.77
C GLU A 261 0.84 -20.01 -14.90
N PHE A 262 1.16 -18.74 -14.78
CA PHE A 262 2.50 -18.20 -15.02
C PHE A 262 3.55 -18.63 -13.98
N LYS A 263 3.23 -18.59 -12.70
CA LYS A 263 4.09 -19.01 -11.56
C LYS A 263 5.51 -18.40 -11.58
N ALA A 264 5.65 -17.13 -11.88
CA ALA A 264 6.93 -16.42 -12.04
C ALA A 264 7.94 -16.73 -10.91
N SER A 265 7.49 -16.71 -9.64
CA SER A 265 8.36 -16.95 -8.48
C SER A 265 8.94 -18.37 -8.39
N GLN A 266 8.45 -19.31 -9.18
CA GLN A 266 8.87 -20.72 -9.16
C GLN A 266 9.71 -21.10 -10.40
N TYR A 267 9.55 -20.40 -11.52
CA TYR A 267 10.19 -20.74 -12.77
C TYR A 267 11.68 -20.42 -12.80
N ASN A 268 12.44 -21.26 -13.49
CA ASN A 268 13.85 -21.06 -13.82
C ASN A 268 14.00 -21.24 -15.35
N HIS A 269 14.29 -20.16 -16.07
CA HIS A 269 14.37 -20.16 -17.53
C HIS A 269 15.58 -20.94 -18.07
N VAL A 270 16.67 -21.04 -17.29
CA VAL A 270 17.87 -21.79 -17.69
C VAL A 270 17.60 -23.29 -17.73
N THR A 271 16.99 -23.83 -16.67
CA THR A 271 16.71 -25.26 -16.54
C THR A 271 15.32 -25.67 -17.07
N ASP A 272 14.50 -24.70 -17.44
CA ASP A 272 13.09 -24.90 -17.84
C ASP A 272 12.28 -25.70 -16.82
N THR A 273 12.45 -25.36 -15.53
CA THR A 273 11.80 -26.07 -14.43
C THR A 273 11.08 -25.15 -13.47
N TYR A 274 10.08 -25.70 -12.77
CA TYR A 274 9.34 -25.01 -11.72
C TYR A 274 9.71 -25.58 -10.35
N GLU A 275 10.34 -24.77 -9.51
CA GLU A 275 10.71 -25.14 -8.16
C GLU A 275 10.10 -24.19 -7.12
N LYS A 276 9.47 -24.75 -6.09
CA LYS A 276 8.87 -23.98 -5.02
C LYS A 276 9.86 -23.72 -3.91
N ILE A 277 10.35 -22.50 -3.80
CA ILE A 277 11.26 -22.06 -2.75
C ILE A 277 10.52 -21.41 -1.57
N PRO A 278 11.05 -21.49 -0.34
CA PRO A 278 10.46 -20.86 0.83
C PRO A 278 10.36 -19.34 0.69
N LEU A 279 9.30 -18.72 1.21
CA LEU A 279 9.11 -17.27 1.19
C LEU A 279 10.19 -16.49 1.97
N SER A 280 10.92 -17.15 2.85
CA SER A 280 12.04 -16.56 3.60
C SER A 280 13.31 -16.44 2.75
N GLN A 281 13.44 -17.23 1.71
CA GLN A 281 14.55 -17.16 0.77
C GLN A 281 14.32 -16.01 -0.20
N ARG A 282 15.19 -15.01 -0.17
CA ARG A 282 15.06 -13.80 -0.99
C ARG A 282 15.95 -13.82 -2.22
N GLU A 283 16.95 -14.67 -2.20
CA GLU A 283 17.89 -14.90 -3.29
C GLU A 283 17.56 -16.21 -4.01
N LYS A 284 17.81 -16.25 -5.31
CA LYS A 284 17.69 -17.42 -6.16
C LYS A 284 18.97 -17.52 -7.01
N GLU A 285 19.50 -18.71 -7.19
CA GLU A 285 20.58 -18.96 -8.14
C GLU A 285 19.98 -19.33 -9.49
N ILE A 286 20.35 -18.59 -10.52
CA ILE A 286 19.94 -18.80 -11.90
C ILE A 286 21.19 -18.88 -12.77
N GLY A 287 21.49 -20.07 -13.28
CA GLY A 287 22.80 -20.32 -13.89
C GLY A 287 23.93 -20.09 -12.90
N ASN A 288 24.84 -19.18 -13.23
CA ASN A 288 25.96 -18.76 -12.39
C ASN A 288 25.72 -17.43 -11.65
N ARG A 289 24.50 -16.88 -11.68
CA ARG A 289 24.17 -15.56 -11.10
C ARG A 289 23.25 -15.71 -9.90
N LYS A 290 23.48 -14.89 -8.88
CA LYS A 290 22.54 -14.68 -7.77
C LYS A 290 21.59 -13.55 -8.10
N VAL A 291 20.29 -13.82 -8.04
CA VAL A 291 19.26 -12.83 -8.32
C VAL A 291 18.31 -12.65 -7.14
N GLN A 292 17.84 -11.44 -6.96
CA GLN A 292 16.78 -11.14 -6.01
C GLN A 292 15.45 -11.69 -6.57
N ARG A 293 14.78 -12.52 -5.78
CA ARG A 293 13.63 -13.32 -6.21
C ARG A 293 12.51 -12.50 -6.82
N ASP A 294 12.14 -11.37 -6.16
CA ASP A 294 10.99 -10.57 -6.59
C ASP A 294 11.34 -9.77 -7.86
N LEU A 295 12.61 -9.32 -8.03
CA LEU A 295 13.10 -8.72 -9.28
C LEU A 295 13.15 -9.76 -10.42
N TYR A 296 13.60 -10.97 -10.12
CA TYR A 296 13.60 -12.04 -11.12
C TYR A 296 12.18 -12.41 -11.56
N SER A 297 11.22 -12.45 -10.63
CA SER A 297 9.80 -12.62 -10.98
C SER A 297 9.29 -11.51 -11.90
N ALA A 298 9.64 -10.25 -11.61
CA ALA A 298 9.28 -9.11 -12.45
C ALA A 298 9.94 -9.16 -13.84
N PHE A 299 11.20 -9.65 -13.92
CA PHE A 299 11.89 -9.89 -15.17
C PHE A 299 11.16 -10.93 -16.04
N LEU A 300 10.75 -12.06 -15.46
CA LEU A 300 9.98 -13.09 -16.15
C LEU A 300 8.62 -12.56 -16.63
N ILE A 301 7.92 -11.76 -15.78
CA ILE A 301 6.63 -11.15 -16.12
C ILE A 301 6.79 -10.17 -17.30
N ARG A 302 7.89 -9.40 -17.35
CA ARG A 302 8.20 -8.52 -18.47
C ARG A 302 8.37 -9.32 -19.77
N ASN A 303 9.00 -10.46 -19.68
CA ASN A 303 9.29 -11.36 -20.79
C ASN A 303 8.24 -12.49 -20.92
N ALA A 304 6.98 -12.20 -20.59
CA ALA A 304 5.88 -13.10 -20.85
C ALA A 304 5.65 -13.28 -22.35
N ASP A 305 5.21 -14.46 -22.73
CA ASP A 305 4.71 -14.71 -24.08
C ASP A 305 3.41 -13.93 -24.39
N LEU A 306 2.92 -14.02 -25.60
CA LEU A 306 1.77 -13.23 -26.07
C LEU A 306 0.45 -13.59 -25.34
N ASP A 307 0.33 -14.80 -24.82
CA ASP A 307 -0.87 -15.27 -24.11
C ASP A 307 -0.76 -15.12 -22.58
N PHE A 308 0.35 -14.61 -22.07
CA PHE A 308 0.66 -14.44 -20.64
C PHE A 308 0.61 -15.70 -19.79
N LYS A 309 0.84 -16.87 -20.40
CA LYS A 309 0.81 -18.14 -19.68
C LYS A 309 2.18 -18.60 -19.24
N HIS A 310 3.20 -18.32 -20.02
CA HIS A 310 4.58 -18.70 -19.76
C HIS A 310 5.53 -17.54 -20.03
N PRO A 311 6.73 -17.53 -19.41
CA PRO A 311 7.82 -16.67 -19.84
C PRO A 311 8.32 -17.14 -21.21
N ASP A 312 8.59 -16.20 -22.11
CA ASP A 312 9.33 -16.46 -23.34
C ASP A 312 10.78 -16.79 -22.97
N ARG A 313 11.13 -18.06 -23.08
CA ARG A 313 12.43 -18.57 -22.63
C ARG A 313 13.58 -17.98 -23.45
N GLU A 314 13.46 -17.95 -24.77
CA GLU A 314 14.51 -17.43 -25.65
C GLU A 314 14.81 -15.97 -25.35
N LYS A 315 13.77 -15.17 -25.15
CA LYS A 315 13.89 -13.79 -24.76
C LYS A 315 14.49 -13.63 -23.37
N CYS A 316 14.11 -14.48 -22.40
CA CYS A 316 14.71 -14.49 -21.08
C CYS A 316 16.20 -14.83 -21.14
N GLU A 317 16.62 -15.84 -21.91
CA GLU A 317 18.03 -16.21 -22.08
C GLU A 317 18.84 -15.07 -22.69
N TYR A 318 18.31 -14.40 -23.71
CA TYR A 318 18.97 -13.29 -24.40
C TYR A 318 19.17 -12.06 -23.48
N GLU A 319 18.17 -11.72 -22.64
CA GLU A 319 18.18 -10.50 -21.84
C GLU A 319 18.70 -10.69 -20.41
N PHE A 320 18.93 -11.92 -19.97
CA PHE A 320 19.22 -12.23 -18.57
C PHE A 320 20.47 -11.54 -18.01
N GLU A 321 21.57 -11.55 -18.73
CA GLU A 321 22.82 -10.92 -18.26
C GLU A 321 22.66 -9.40 -18.14
N TYR A 322 21.92 -8.78 -19.04
CA TYR A 322 21.63 -7.35 -18.94
C TYR A 322 20.76 -7.02 -17.72
N PHE A 323 19.72 -7.79 -17.51
CA PHE A 323 18.89 -7.69 -16.29
C PHE A 323 19.73 -7.88 -15.01
N ALA A 324 20.59 -8.90 -14.95
CA ALA A 324 21.42 -9.17 -13.79
C ALA A 324 22.34 -7.98 -13.44
N ASN A 325 22.91 -7.36 -14.47
CA ASN A 325 23.74 -6.16 -14.29
C ASN A 325 22.95 -4.95 -13.79
N LEU A 326 21.72 -4.72 -14.30
CA LEU A 326 20.85 -3.66 -13.80
C LEU A 326 20.43 -3.89 -12.34
N GLN A 327 20.15 -5.13 -11.98
CA GLN A 327 19.89 -5.52 -10.61
C GLN A 327 21.08 -5.23 -9.68
N ASP A 328 22.29 -5.64 -10.08
CA ASP A 328 23.49 -5.44 -9.28
C ASP A 328 23.77 -3.95 -9.06
N GLN A 329 23.55 -3.12 -10.07
CA GLN A 329 23.64 -1.66 -9.95
C GLN A 329 22.60 -1.10 -8.96
N LEU A 330 21.37 -1.59 -9.02
CA LEU A 330 20.32 -1.17 -8.09
C LEU A 330 20.70 -1.53 -6.66
N ILE A 331 21.14 -2.78 -6.43
CA ILE A 331 21.52 -3.27 -5.10
C ILE A 331 22.72 -2.51 -4.54
N LEU A 332 23.71 -2.21 -5.39
CA LEU A 332 24.87 -1.40 -5.00
C LEU A 332 24.41 -0.02 -4.54
N LYS A 333 23.59 0.68 -5.31
CA LYS A 333 23.02 1.99 -4.94
C LYS A 333 22.22 1.94 -3.63
N MET A 334 21.44 0.86 -3.40
CA MET A 334 20.71 0.68 -2.16
C MET A 334 21.65 0.52 -0.96
N LYS A 335 22.73 -0.22 -1.10
CA LYS A 335 23.76 -0.41 -0.06
C LYS A 335 24.54 0.89 0.21
N GLU A 336 24.96 1.60 -0.82
CA GLU A 336 25.62 2.92 -0.71
C GLU A 336 24.76 3.97 -0.02
N SER A 337 23.44 3.90 -0.19
CA SER A 337 22.48 4.74 0.51
C SER A 337 22.34 4.43 2.01
N GLY A 338 23.14 3.51 2.55
CA GLY A 338 23.11 3.10 3.96
C GLY A 338 21.91 2.28 4.36
N LEU A 339 21.20 1.69 3.40
CA LEU A 339 20.09 0.80 3.66
C LEU A 339 20.58 -0.51 4.27
N SER A 340 19.91 -0.98 5.31
CA SER A 340 20.22 -2.28 5.92
C SER A 340 19.84 -3.43 5.00
N MET A 341 20.43 -4.61 5.23
CA MET A 341 20.07 -5.86 4.51
C MET A 341 18.55 -6.10 4.47
N ARG A 342 17.85 -5.78 5.57
CA ARG A 342 16.39 -5.88 5.60
C ARG A 342 15.71 -4.89 4.66
N GLN A 343 16.24 -3.70 4.51
CA GLN A 343 15.73 -2.65 3.62
C GLN A 343 16.11 -2.91 2.17
N CYS A 344 17.24 -3.60 1.95
CA CYS A 344 17.61 -4.14 0.64
C CYS A 344 16.92 -5.48 0.32
N PHE A 345 15.86 -5.85 1.08
CA PHE A 345 15.02 -7.04 0.84
C PHE A 345 15.79 -8.36 0.78
N GLY A 346 16.86 -8.48 1.58
CA GLY A 346 17.63 -9.70 1.74
C GLY A 346 18.91 -9.77 0.93
N PHE A 347 19.26 -8.71 0.21
CA PHE A 347 20.56 -8.63 -0.48
C PHE A 347 21.63 -7.95 0.34
#